data_afb551ce5c9f19742da0988efa04b1d7
#
_entry.id   afb551ce5c9f19742da0988efa04b1d7
#
_cell.length_a   1.000
_cell.length_b   1.000
_cell.length_c   1.000
_cell.angle_alpha   90.00
_cell.angle_beta   90.00
_cell.angle_gamma   90.00
#
_symmetry.space_group_name_H-M   'P 1'
#
loop_
_entity.id
_entity.type
_entity.pdbx_description
1 polymer ?
#
loop_
_entity_poly.entity_id
_entity_poly.type
_entity_poly.pdbx_seq_one_letter_code
_entity_poly.pdbx_strand_id
1 'polypeptide(L)'
;MIDQFMEANDPLVRVENLTVRFGRQTVLRNINLSIPAGQTVVLIGESGCGKTVLMKSIIGLINPTQGRVFFDDEEIQTLNDSQLSRLRLRFGFVFQHAALFDSMTIGQNVAFPLMQHGNFTSQQIHDMVLSRLSEVGLPDSVVYKKPAELSGGMQKRVGLARALIMNPELIMYDEPTTGLDPIMSDVINELIMRTRRRNPVTSIVVTHDMNTAKKIPDRVIMLLPATRLEPDENQIIFDGSVPELEHCRDRRVQQFINGEAGERLMELRTAQHSV
;
A
#
# COMPACT_ATOMS: atom_id res chain seq x y z
N MET A 1 38.29 3.94 4.56
CA MET A 1 37.50 4.42 5.72
C MET A 1 36.11 4.76 5.27
N ILE A 2 35.43 3.77 4.66
CA ILE A 2 34.02 3.81 4.22
C ILE A 2 33.45 2.39 4.44
N ASP A 3 33.46 1.97 5.73
CA ASP A 3 32.90 0.68 6.13
C ASP A 3 32.39 0.78 7.58
N GLN A 4 31.44 1.67 7.78
CA GLN A 4 30.70 1.74 9.04
C GLN A 4 29.36 2.40 8.71
N PHE A 5 28.35 1.64 8.29
CA PHE A 5 26.92 1.95 8.41
C PHE A 5 26.12 0.90 7.64
N MET A 6 26.23 -0.35 8.08
CA MET A 6 25.18 -1.35 7.89
C MET A 6 24.96 -2.06 9.25
N GLU A 7 24.63 -1.29 10.26
CA GLU A 7 23.89 -1.85 11.40
C GLU A 7 22.52 -2.27 10.88
N ALA A 8 22.08 -3.44 11.30
CA ALA A 8 20.77 -3.98 10.96
C ALA A 8 19.72 -2.91 11.27
N ASN A 9 19.17 -2.25 10.23
CA ASN A 9 18.14 -1.24 10.40
C ASN A 9 16.97 -1.89 11.10
N ASP A 10 16.64 -1.39 12.29
CA ASP A 10 15.41 -1.74 12.97
C ASP A 10 14.24 -1.52 12.00
N PRO A 11 13.29 -2.46 11.93
CA PRO A 11 12.22 -2.40 10.95
C PRO A 11 11.32 -1.19 11.23
N LEU A 12 11.04 -0.37 10.20
CA LEU A 12 10.08 0.73 10.33
C LEU A 12 8.67 0.21 10.62
N VAL A 13 8.30 -0.93 10.05
CA VAL A 13 7.02 -1.61 10.34
C VAL A 13 7.31 -3.01 10.82
N ARG A 14 6.75 -3.37 11.98
CA ARG A 14 6.82 -4.73 12.54
C ARG A 14 5.44 -5.20 12.97
N VAL A 15 5.07 -6.37 12.50
CA VAL A 15 3.79 -7.04 12.77
C VAL A 15 4.07 -8.36 13.44
N GLU A 16 3.49 -8.60 14.61
CA GLU A 16 3.72 -9.78 15.42
C GLU A 16 2.42 -10.53 15.70
N ASN A 17 2.33 -11.77 15.23
CA ASN A 17 1.22 -12.69 15.48
C ASN A 17 -0.16 -12.07 15.19
N LEU A 18 -0.24 -11.20 14.19
CA LEU A 18 -1.44 -10.42 13.89
C LEU A 18 -2.57 -11.31 13.41
N THR A 19 -3.68 -11.28 14.14
CA THR A 19 -4.93 -11.95 13.78
C THR A 19 -6.06 -10.93 13.76
N VAL A 20 -6.83 -10.89 12.68
CA VAL A 20 -7.99 -10.02 12.54
C VAL A 20 -9.23 -10.87 12.19
N ARG A 21 -10.28 -10.69 12.99
CA ARG A 21 -11.57 -11.36 12.80
C ARG A 21 -12.71 -10.34 12.68
N PHE A 22 -13.64 -10.61 11.79
CA PHE A 22 -14.92 -9.90 11.70
C PHE A 22 -16.06 -10.88 12.01
N GLY A 23 -16.60 -10.77 13.21
CA GLY A 23 -17.54 -11.77 13.73
C GLY A 23 -16.88 -13.16 13.81
N ARG A 24 -17.42 -14.12 13.05
CA ARG A 24 -16.90 -15.50 13.01
C ARG A 24 -15.82 -15.70 11.94
N GLN A 25 -15.64 -14.75 11.03
CA GLN A 25 -14.70 -14.88 9.92
C GLN A 25 -13.31 -14.39 10.33
N THR A 26 -12.30 -15.26 10.25
CA THR A 26 -10.89 -14.90 10.35
C THR A 26 -10.41 -14.43 8.96
N VAL A 27 -9.92 -13.21 8.87
CA VAL A 27 -9.39 -12.64 7.63
C VAL A 27 -7.87 -12.66 7.62
N LEU A 28 -7.24 -12.29 8.74
CA LEU A 28 -5.80 -12.44 8.95
C LEU A 28 -5.58 -13.42 10.10
N ARG A 29 -4.63 -14.37 9.87
CA ARG A 29 -4.30 -15.44 10.83
C ARG A 29 -2.80 -15.46 11.06
N ASN A 30 -2.38 -15.08 12.27
CA ASN A 30 -1.00 -15.18 12.75
C ASN A 30 0.04 -14.59 11.79
N ILE A 31 -0.21 -13.38 11.27
CA ILE A 31 0.73 -12.70 10.37
C ILE A 31 1.92 -12.20 11.17
N ASN A 32 3.12 -12.54 10.72
CA ASN A 32 4.38 -12.00 11.18
C ASN A 32 5.10 -11.35 9.99
N LEU A 33 5.46 -10.07 10.12
CA LEU A 33 6.03 -9.29 9.04
C LEU A 33 6.94 -8.20 9.61
N SER A 34 8.09 -8.00 8.95
CA SER A 34 9.04 -6.94 9.27
C SER A 34 9.41 -6.23 7.96
N ILE A 35 9.30 -4.89 7.93
CA ILE A 35 9.62 -4.08 6.74
C ILE A 35 10.65 -3.02 7.16
N PRO A 36 11.90 -3.13 6.68
CA PRO A 36 12.94 -2.13 6.89
C PRO A 36 12.57 -0.77 6.27
N ALA A 37 13.13 0.31 6.84
CA ALA A 37 13.00 1.64 6.26
C ALA A 37 13.53 1.69 4.82
N GLY A 38 12.85 2.40 3.92
CA GLY A 38 13.23 2.57 2.52
C GLY A 38 12.95 1.38 1.61
N GLN A 39 12.42 0.25 2.13
CA GLN A 39 12.05 -0.91 1.33
C GLN A 39 10.70 -0.71 0.63
N THR A 40 10.58 -1.16 -0.62
CA THR A 40 9.30 -1.30 -1.32
C THR A 40 8.85 -2.74 -1.25
N VAL A 41 7.74 -2.99 -0.54
CA VAL A 41 7.10 -4.30 -0.42
C VAL A 41 5.82 -4.32 -1.23
N VAL A 42 5.65 -5.33 -2.07
CA VAL A 42 4.40 -5.57 -2.79
C VAL A 42 3.66 -6.74 -2.17
N LEU A 43 2.40 -6.51 -1.78
CA LEU A 43 1.49 -7.52 -1.28
C LEU A 43 0.61 -8.01 -2.44
N ILE A 44 0.74 -9.28 -2.79
CA ILE A 44 -0.09 -9.95 -3.79
C ILE A 44 -0.95 -11.03 -3.15
N GLY A 45 -1.88 -11.57 -3.90
CA GLY A 45 -2.73 -12.67 -3.48
C GLY A 45 -4.18 -12.49 -3.96
N GLU A 46 -4.97 -13.52 -3.80
CA GLU A 46 -6.35 -13.55 -4.26
C GLU A 46 -7.23 -12.47 -3.63
N SER A 47 -8.34 -12.16 -4.28
CA SER A 47 -9.34 -11.26 -3.69
C SER A 47 -9.86 -11.84 -2.35
N GLY A 48 -9.97 -10.98 -1.35
CA GLY A 48 -10.42 -11.38 -0.01
C GLY A 48 -9.35 -12.03 0.88
N CYS A 49 -8.09 -12.18 0.45
CA CYS A 49 -7.03 -12.77 1.30
C CYS A 49 -6.54 -11.85 2.44
N GLY A 50 -7.03 -10.61 2.53
CA GLY A 50 -6.74 -9.73 3.67
C GLY A 50 -5.70 -8.64 3.42
N LYS A 51 -5.20 -8.41 2.20
CA LYS A 51 -4.17 -7.39 1.87
C LYS A 51 -4.54 -5.98 2.39
N THR A 52 -5.72 -5.51 2.04
CA THR A 52 -6.22 -4.19 2.49
C THR A 52 -6.48 -4.18 4.01
N VAL A 53 -6.88 -5.31 4.60
CA VAL A 53 -7.06 -5.43 6.06
C VAL A 53 -5.70 -5.31 6.75
N LEU A 54 -4.67 -5.98 6.24
CA LEU A 54 -3.29 -5.87 6.76
C LEU A 54 -2.79 -4.41 6.69
N MET A 55 -2.92 -3.75 5.53
CA MET A 55 -2.55 -2.33 5.40
C MET A 55 -3.28 -1.44 6.42
N LYS A 56 -4.61 -1.63 6.55
CA LYS A 56 -5.41 -0.83 7.49
C LYS A 56 -5.06 -1.11 8.95
N SER A 57 -4.61 -2.33 9.28
CA SER A 57 -4.10 -2.65 10.62
C SER A 57 -2.77 -1.96 10.91
N ILE A 58 -1.87 -1.89 9.92
CA ILE A 58 -0.56 -1.20 10.04
C ILE A 58 -0.71 0.28 10.35
N ILE A 59 -1.75 0.97 9.85
CA ILE A 59 -2.00 2.39 10.14
C ILE A 59 -2.99 2.61 11.29
N GLY A 60 -3.34 1.56 12.02
CA GLY A 60 -4.24 1.64 13.16
C GLY A 60 -5.69 2.03 12.81
N LEU A 61 -6.15 1.75 11.56
CA LEU A 61 -7.56 1.91 11.17
C LEU A 61 -8.39 0.68 11.52
N ILE A 62 -7.76 -0.47 11.67
CA ILE A 62 -8.38 -1.72 12.12
C ILE A 62 -7.58 -2.21 13.31
N ASN A 63 -8.24 -2.34 14.45
CA ASN A 63 -7.62 -2.96 15.61
C ASN A 63 -7.57 -4.49 15.43
N PRO A 64 -6.42 -5.11 15.67
CA PRO A 64 -6.29 -6.55 15.62
C PRO A 64 -7.13 -7.22 16.73
N THR A 65 -7.57 -8.46 16.46
CA THR A 65 -8.18 -9.31 17.50
C THR A 65 -7.12 -9.88 18.42
N GLN A 66 -5.93 -10.16 17.85
CA GLN A 66 -4.74 -10.64 18.57
C GLN A 66 -3.48 -10.15 17.84
N GLY A 67 -2.36 -10.13 18.56
CA GLY A 67 -1.08 -9.71 18.02
C GLY A 67 -0.87 -8.19 18.13
N ARG A 68 0.26 -7.73 17.64
CA ARG A 68 0.72 -6.34 17.78
C ARG A 68 1.26 -5.80 16.47
N VAL A 69 1.13 -4.50 16.29
CA VAL A 69 1.70 -3.76 15.16
C VAL A 69 2.55 -2.62 15.72
N PHE A 70 3.76 -2.50 15.21
CA PHE A 70 4.69 -1.44 15.59
C PHE A 70 5.04 -0.62 14.36
N PHE A 71 5.15 0.67 14.55
CA PHE A 71 5.72 1.59 13.60
C PHE A 71 6.81 2.41 14.31
N ASP A 72 8.06 2.30 13.83
CA ASP A 72 9.22 2.96 14.43
C ASP A 72 9.29 2.67 15.95
N ASP A 73 9.19 1.37 16.29
CA ASP A 73 9.11 0.79 17.63
C ASP A 73 7.93 1.23 18.53
N GLU A 74 7.08 2.14 18.07
CA GLU A 74 5.86 2.50 18.79
C GLU A 74 4.75 1.46 18.52
N GLU A 75 4.24 0.82 19.58
CA GLU A 75 3.10 -0.12 19.46
C GLU A 75 1.80 0.67 19.21
N ILE A 76 1.23 0.49 18.00
CA ILE A 76 0.08 1.27 17.53
C ILE A 76 -1.15 1.10 18.42
N GLN A 77 -1.38 -0.10 18.96
CA GLN A 77 -2.55 -0.42 19.78
C GLN A 77 -2.54 0.28 21.15
N THR A 78 -1.39 0.75 21.62
CA THR A 78 -1.25 1.44 22.90
C THR A 78 -1.40 2.96 22.79
N LEU A 79 -1.43 3.49 21.57
CA LEU A 79 -1.51 4.93 21.31
C LEU A 79 -2.93 5.45 21.56
N ASN A 80 -3.02 6.60 22.23
CA ASN A 80 -4.26 7.34 22.31
C ASN A 80 -4.57 8.08 20.98
N ASP A 81 -5.79 8.62 20.84
CA ASP A 81 -6.25 9.26 19.59
C ASP A 81 -5.34 10.42 19.13
N SER A 82 -4.78 11.20 20.06
CA SER A 82 -3.88 12.31 19.74
C SER A 82 -2.52 11.80 19.24
N GLN A 83 -1.98 10.75 19.85
CA GLN A 83 -0.74 10.11 19.43
C GLN A 83 -0.93 9.43 18.08
N LEU A 84 -2.02 8.68 17.91
CA LEU A 84 -2.34 8.00 16.65
C LEU A 84 -2.56 9.01 15.50
N SER A 85 -3.18 10.15 15.78
CA SER A 85 -3.33 11.23 14.79
C SER A 85 -1.99 11.79 14.35
N ARG A 86 -1.04 12.01 15.29
CA ARG A 86 0.32 12.45 14.99
C ARG A 86 1.10 11.39 14.20
N LEU A 87 0.98 10.12 14.59
CA LEU A 87 1.62 9.02 13.86
C LEU A 87 1.12 8.96 12.41
N ARG A 88 -0.19 9.13 12.18
CA ARG A 88 -0.79 9.11 10.84
C ARG A 88 -0.30 10.21 9.91
N LEU A 89 0.28 11.30 10.41
CA LEU A 89 0.92 12.31 9.57
C LEU A 89 2.22 11.81 8.92
N ARG A 90 2.82 10.76 9.48
CA ARG A 90 4.00 10.10 8.92
C ARG A 90 3.63 9.12 7.79
N PHE A 91 2.32 8.92 7.52
CA PHE A 91 1.81 8.02 6.48
C PHE A 91 1.22 8.78 5.30
N GLY A 92 1.55 8.34 4.08
CA GLY A 92 0.83 8.68 2.87
C GLY A 92 -0.09 7.53 2.44
N PHE A 93 -1.29 7.83 1.95
CA PHE A 93 -2.20 6.81 1.46
C PHE A 93 -2.70 7.15 0.05
N VAL A 94 -2.46 6.25 -0.90
CA VAL A 94 -2.96 6.33 -2.28
C VAL A 94 -4.06 5.30 -2.45
N PHE A 95 -5.29 5.77 -2.55
CA PHE A 95 -6.48 4.93 -2.67
C PHE A 95 -6.71 4.45 -4.11
N GLN A 96 -7.36 3.31 -4.25
CA GLN A 96 -7.70 2.68 -5.54
C GLN A 96 -8.42 3.64 -6.52
N HIS A 97 -9.31 4.50 -6.03
CA HIS A 97 -10.06 5.48 -6.83
C HIS A 97 -9.62 6.92 -6.55
N ALA A 98 -8.34 7.13 -6.18
CA ALA A 98 -7.76 8.41 -5.77
C ALA A 98 -8.45 9.09 -4.56
N ALA A 99 -9.71 8.81 -4.28
CA ALA A 99 -10.53 9.36 -3.19
C ALA A 99 -10.39 10.90 -3.06
N LEU A 100 -10.52 11.60 -4.18
CA LEU A 100 -10.49 13.06 -4.21
C LEU A 100 -11.84 13.60 -3.72
N PHE A 101 -11.80 14.76 -3.07
CA PHE A 101 -12.99 15.50 -2.68
C PHE A 101 -13.55 16.23 -3.90
N ASP A 102 -14.71 15.83 -4.40
CA ASP A 102 -15.35 16.39 -5.60
C ASP A 102 -15.69 17.89 -5.47
N SER A 103 -15.99 18.32 -4.25
CA SER A 103 -16.27 19.72 -3.94
C SER A 103 -15.06 20.63 -3.92
N MET A 104 -13.85 20.07 -3.86
CA MET A 104 -12.59 20.80 -3.80
C MET A 104 -11.93 20.89 -5.17
N THR A 105 -11.14 21.94 -5.40
CA THR A 105 -10.22 21.99 -6.55
C THR A 105 -9.07 21.01 -6.37
N ILE A 106 -8.31 20.75 -7.43
CA ILE A 106 -7.12 19.92 -7.38
C ILE A 106 -6.09 20.48 -6.40
N GLY A 107 -5.85 21.80 -6.44
CA GLY A 107 -4.97 22.45 -5.48
C GLY A 107 -5.43 22.27 -4.04
N GLN A 108 -6.73 22.40 -3.76
CA GLN A 108 -7.30 22.17 -2.43
C GLN A 108 -7.20 20.69 -2.00
N ASN A 109 -7.40 19.76 -2.93
CA ASN A 109 -7.23 18.33 -2.64
C ASN A 109 -5.79 18.00 -2.22
N VAL A 110 -4.79 18.51 -2.94
CA VAL A 110 -3.37 18.30 -2.62
C VAL A 110 -3.00 19.01 -1.33
N ALA A 111 -3.48 20.25 -1.13
CA ALA A 111 -3.22 21.07 0.06
C ALA A 111 -3.91 20.56 1.33
N PHE A 112 -4.93 19.70 1.22
CA PHE A 112 -5.80 19.32 2.33
C PHE A 112 -5.04 18.89 3.60
N PRO A 113 -4.03 17.99 3.53
CA PRO A 113 -3.27 17.62 4.72
C PRO A 113 -2.52 18.78 5.36
N LEU A 114 -1.95 19.70 4.57
CA LEU A 114 -1.25 20.89 5.07
C LEU A 114 -2.21 21.85 5.80
N MET A 115 -3.41 22.02 5.25
CA MET A 115 -4.45 22.90 5.83
C MET A 115 -4.96 22.39 7.18
N GLN A 116 -4.97 21.06 7.38
CA GLN A 116 -5.47 20.43 8.61
C GLN A 116 -4.40 20.36 9.71
N HIS A 117 -3.13 20.24 9.36
CA HIS A 117 -2.10 19.82 10.30
C HIS A 117 -0.84 20.71 10.31
N GLY A 118 -0.77 21.73 9.47
CA GLY A 118 0.41 22.57 9.33
C GLY A 118 0.17 24.04 9.66
N ASN A 119 1.22 24.71 10.15
CA ASN A 119 1.27 26.17 10.29
C ASN A 119 2.00 26.77 9.07
N PHE A 120 1.35 26.70 7.90
CA PHE A 120 1.91 27.23 6.64
C PHE A 120 1.13 28.47 6.19
N THR A 121 1.83 29.43 5.61
CA THR A 121 1.18 30.54 4.93
C THR A 121 0.53 30.09 3.62
N SER A 122 -0.46 30.83 3.13
CA SER A 122 -1.11 30.53 1.85
C SER A 122 -0.12 30.42 0.69
N GLN A 123 0.94 31.25 0.68
CA GLN A 123 1.97 31.21 -0.34
C GLN A 123 2.80 29.91 -0.25
N GLN A 124 3.22 29.52 0.96
CA GLN A 124 3.95 28.27 1.17
C GLN A 124 3.13 27.04 0.71
N ILE A 125 1.84 26.99 1.07
CA ILE A 125 0.93 25.93 0.62
C ILE A 125 0.87 25.90 -0.91
N HIS A 126 0.70 27.05 -1.55
CA HIS A 126 0.62 27.16 -3.01
C HIS A 126 1.89 26.62 -3.68
N ASP A 127 3.05 27.04 -3.22
CA ASP A 127 4.34 26.63 -3.78
C ASP A 127 4.59 25.12 -3.59
N MET A 128 4.25 24.58 -2.42
CA MET A 128 4.33 23.16 -2.15
C MET A 128 3.39 22.33 -3.04
N VAL A 129 2.18 22.82 -3.28
CA VAL A 129 1.20 22.17 -4.16
C VAL A 129 1.70 22.11 -5.59
N LEU A 130 2.20 23.25 -6.14
CA LEU A 130 2.75 23.29 -7.49
C LEU A 130 3.95 22.34 -7.64
N SER A 131 4.85 22.35 -6.66
CA SER A 131 6.00 21.44 -6.65
C SER A 131 5.56 19.97 -6.72
N ARG A 132 4.57 19.56 -5.90
CA ARG A 132 4.08 18.18 -5.88
C ARG A 132 3.34 17.80 -7.16
N LEU A 133 2.55 18.69 -7.73
CA LEU A 133 1.90 18.46 -9.03
C LEU A 133 2.92 18.27 -10.15
N SER A 134 3.96 19.09 -10.17
CA SER A 134 5.08 18.95 -11.12
C SER A 134 5.81 17.61 -10.95
N GLU A 135 6.05 17.14 -9.73
CA GLU A 135 6.70 15.85 -9.45
C GLU A 135 5.93 14.65 -10.02
N VAL A 136 4.60 14.74 -10.03
CA VAL A 136 3.74 13.70 -10.62
C VAL A 136 3.40 13.96 -12.09
N GLY A 137 4.07 14.93 -12.72
CA GLY A 137 3.95 15.24 -14.15
C GLY A 137 2.61 15.89 -14.51
N LEU A 138 2.04 16.70 -13.62
CA LEU A 138 0.84 17.50 -13.88
C LEU A 138 1.22 18.98 -14.04
N PRO A 139 0.65 19.68 -15.02
CA PRO A 139 0.92 21.12 -15.22
C PRO A 139 0.23 21.96 -14.15
N ASP A 140 0.76 23.17 -13.89
CA ASP A 140 0.22 24.09 -12.89
C ASP A 140 -1.23 24.47 -13.15
N SER A 141 -1.64 24.50 -14.42
CA SER A 141 -3.01 24.86 -14.83
C SER A 141 -4.11 23.96 -14.25
N VAL A 142 -3.76 22.73 -13.74
CA VAL A 142 -4.75 21.85 -13.13
C VAL A 142 -5.16 22.28 -11.72
N VAL A 143 -4.40 23.16 -11.06
CA VAL A 143 -4.63 23.59 -9.66
C VAL A 143 -6.07 24.06 -9.44
N TYR A 144 -6.65 24.77 -10.40
CA TYR A 144 -8.00 25.36 -10.30
C TYR A 144 -9.11 24.43 -10.78
N LYS A 145 -8.77 23.29 -11.42
CA LYS A 145 -9.75 22.33 -11.92
C LYS A 145 -10.39 21.52 -10.79
N LYS A 146 -11.54 20.92 -11.08
CA LYS A 146 -12.23 19.95 -10.25
C LYS A 146 -11.84 18.52 -10.66
N PRO A 147 -11.97 17.51 -9.77
CA PRO A 147 -11.70 16.12 -10.10
C PRO A 147 -12.41 15.63 -11.37
N ALA A 148 -13.68 16.02 -11.57
CA ALA A 148 -14.48 15.63 -12.73
C ALA A 148 -13.92 16.13 -14.10
N GLU A 149 -13.03 17.12 -14.08
CA GLU A 149 -12.39 17.67 -15.29
C GLU A 149 -11.09 16.93 -15.67
N LEU A 150 -10.70 15.92 -14.88
CA LEU A 150 -9.47 15.17 -15.06
C LEU A 150 -9.75 13.73 -15.52
N SER A 151 -8.84 13.17 -16.35
CA SER A 151 -8.85 11.74 -16.64
C SER A 151 -8.54 10.91 -15.38
N GLY A 152 -8.94 9.62 -15.35
CA GLY A 152 -8.67 8.72 -14.23
C GLY A 152 -7.18 8.63 -13.87
N GLY A 153 -6.29 8.58 -14.87
CA GLY A 153 -4.85 8.60 -14.64
C GLY A 153 -4.34 9.94 -14.06
N MET A 154 -4.94 11.08 -14.44
CA MET A 154 -4.62 12.36 -13.80
C MET A 154 -5.11 12.39 -12.35
N GLN A 155 -6.31 11.90 -12.07
CA GLN A 155 -6.86 11.82 -10.69
C GLN A 155 -5.96 10.98 -9.79
N LYS A 156 -5.44 9.83 -10.26
CA LYS A 156 -4.51 8.99 -9.51
C LYS A 156 -3.19 9.72 -9.22
N ARG A 157 -2.66 10.49 -10.17
CA ARG A 157 -1.47 11.32 -9.95
C ARG A 157 -1.71 12.44 -8.93
N VAL A 158 -2.90 13.04 -8.91
CA VAL A 158 -3.30 13.98 -7.86
C VAL A 158 -3.37 13.29 -6.50
N GLY A 159 -3.95 12.08 -6.42
CA GLY A 159 -3.97 11.27 -5.20
C GLY A 159 -2.56 10.98 -4.67
N LEU A 160 -1.61 10.69 -5.57
CA LEU A 160 -0.20 10.51 -5.23
C LEU A 160 0.43 11.82 -4.72
N ALA A 161 0.19 12.96 -5.41
CA ALA A 161 0.69 14.26 -4.97
C ALA A 161 0.17 14.61 -3.55
N ARG A 162 -1.12 14.35 -3.28
CA ARG A 162 -1.72 14.54 -1.94
C ARG A 162 -1.08 13.65 -0.89
N ALA A 163 -0.81 12.38 -1.21
CA ALA A 163 -0.16 11.45 -0.29
C ALA A 163 1.27 11.87 0.06
N LEU A 164 1.97 12.52 -0.88
CA LEU A 164 3.36 12.96 -0.74
C LEU A 164 3.52 14.32 -0.07
N ILE A 165 2.46 15.13 0.05
CA ILE A 165 2.59 16.56 0.42
C ILE A 165 3.19 16.78 1.81
N MET A 166 2.98 15.84 2.73
CA MET A 166 3.51 15.89 4.11
C MET A 166 4.88 15.23 4.26
N ASN A 167 5.56 14.82 3.18
CA ASN A 167 6.81 14.05 3.21
C ASN A 167 6.73 12.80 4.11
N PRO A 168 5.83 11.86 3.85
CA PRO A 168 5.63 10.71 4.69
C PRO A 168 6.86 9.78 4.71
N GLU A 169 7.02 9.02 5.79
CA GLU A 169 8.04 7.98 5.93
C GLU A 169 7.57 6.64 5.37
N LEU A 170 6.25 6.41 5.36
CA LEU A 170 5.61 5.24 4.78
C LEU A 170 4.50 5.66 3.83
N ILE A 171 4.52 5.13 2.60
CA ILE A 171 3.41 5.30 1.65
C ILE A 171 2.75 3.95 1.41
N MET A 172 1.44 3.95 1.51
CA MET A 172 0.60 2.81 1.18
C MET A 172 -0.16 3.05 -0.12
N TYR A 173 -0.07 2.11 -1.04
CA TYR A 173 -0.75 2.14 -2.32
C TYR A 173 -1.76 0.99 -2.37
N ASP A 174 -3.04 1.33 -2.43
CA ASP A 174 -4.11 0.34 -2.58
C ASP A 174 -4.54 0.29 -4.04
N GLU A 175 -4.10 -0.74 -4.77
CA GLU A 175 -4.41 -0.97 -6.19
C GLU A 175 -4.15 0.26 -7.09
N PRO A 176 -2.93 0.82 -7.12
CA PRO A 176 -2.65 2.11 -7.75
C PRO A 176 -2.88 2.13 -9.26
N THR A 177 -2.78 0.98 -9.94
CA THR A 177 -2.89 0.85 -11.41
C THR A 177 -4.27 0.38 -11.87
N THR A 178 -5.15 -0.03 -10.95
CA THR A 178 -6.49 -0.56 -11.30
C THR A 178 -7.32 0.47 -12.07
N GLY A 179 -7.92 0.01 -13.18
CA GLY A 179 -8.76 0.84 -14.06
C GLY A 179 -8.00 1.74 -15.02
N LEU A 180 -6.68 1.56 -15.14
CA LEU A 180 -5.84 2.23 -16.14
C LEU A 180 -5.48 1.27 -17.27
N ASP A 181 -5.21 1.84 -18.45
CA ASP A 181 -4.59 1.09 -19.54
C ASP A 181 -3.12 0.73 -19.20
N PRO A 182 -2.50 -0.22 -19.93
CA PRO A 182 -1.14 -0.67 -19.60
C PRO A 182 -0.08 0.43 -19.62
N ILE A 183 -0.21 1.42 -20.53
CA ILE A 183 0.76 2.53 -20.64
C ILE A 183 0.64 3.44 -19.44
N MET A 184 -0.58 3.80 -19.05
CA MET A 184 -0.82 4.64 -17.87
C MET A 184 -0.48 3.90 -16.57
N SER A 185 -0.68 2.60 -16.50
CA SER A 185 -0.23 1.75 -15.39
C SER A 185 1.29 1.84 -15.23
N ASP A 186 2.01 1.75 -16.34
CA ASP A 186 3.47 1.87 -16.35
C ASP A 186 3.94 3.27 -15.91
N VAL A 187 3.24 4.33 -16.33
CA VAL A 187 3.50 5.71 -15.84
C VAL A 187 3.37 5.80 -14.32
N ILE A 188 2.33 5.19 -13.73
CA ILE A 188 2.17 5.18 -12.26
C ILE A 188 3.32 4.41 -11.60
N ASN A 189 3.71 3.25 -12.14
CA ASN A 189 4.82 2.47 -11.64
C ASN A 189 6.14 3.25 -11.66
N GLU A 190 6.43 3.96 -12.76
CA GLU A 190 7.60 4.84 -12.84
C GLU A 190 7.55 6.00 -11.82
N LEU A 191 6.37 6.58 -11.57
CA LEU A 191 6.22 7.61 -10.55
C LEU A 191 6.49 7.07 -9.14
N ILE A 192 6.02 5.86 -8.81
CA ILE A 192 6.30 5.18 -7.54
C ILE A 192 7.82 5.00 -7.37
N MET A 193 8.49 4.44 -8.37
CA MET A 193 9.94 4.23 -8.35
C MET A 193 10.72 5.55 -8.29
N ARG A 194 10.29 6.58 -9.02
CA ARG A 194 10.93 7.90 -9.02
C ARG A 194 10.79 8.60 -7.67
N THR A 195 9.62 8.49 -7.02
CA THR A 195 9.40 9.02 -5.67
C THR A 195 10.40 8.45 -4.70
N ARG A 196 10.58 7.14 -4.71
CA ARG A 196 11.54 6.45 -3.85
C ARG A 196 13.01 6.85 -4.13
N ARG A 197 13.39 7.02 -5.39
CA ARG A 197 14.76 7.45 -5.76
C ARG A 197 15.09 8.86 -5.27
N ARG A 198 14.09 9.75 -5.20
CA ARG A 198 14.28 11.13 -4.75
C ARG A 198 14.28 11.28 -3.25
N ASN A 199 13.38 10.57 -2.60
CA ASN A 199 13.24 10.54 -1.14
C ASN A 199 13.15 9.08 -0.71
N PRO A 200 14.11 8.55 0.04
CA PRO A 200 14.01 7.20 0.58
C PRO A 200 12.76 7.07 1.44
N VAL A 201 11.69 6.56 0.86
CA VAL A 201 10.40 6.35 1.52
C VAL A 201 10.09 4.86 1.49
N THR A 202 9.62 4.34 2.61
CA THR A 202 9.13 2.97 2.68
C THR A 202 7.79 2.88 1.95
N SER A 203 7.58 1.82 1.19
CA SER A 203 6.36 1.66 0.41
C SER A 203 5.75 0.28 0.60
N ILE A 204 4.44 0.24 0.84
CA ILE A 204 3.63 -0.98 0.79
C ILE A 204 2.62 -0.83 -0.34
N VAL A 205 2.68 -1.72 -1.31
CA VAL A 205 1.81 -1.68 -2.49
C VAL A 205 0.96 -2.94 -2.52
N VAL A 206 -0.35 -2.79 -2.46
CA VAL A 206 -1.29 -3.88 -2.71
C VAL A 206 -1.66 -3.86 -4.18
N THR A 207 -1.50 -4.99 -4.86
CA THR A 207 -1.91 -5.12 -6.25
C THR A 207 -2.24 -6.56 -6.63
N HIS A 208 -3.07 -6.71 -7.67
CA HIS A 208 -3.27 -7.95 -8.41
C HIS A 208 -2.66 -7.87 -9.83
N ASP A 209 -2.10 -6.71 -10.20
CA ASP A 209 -1.41 -6.52 -11.48
C ASP A 209 0.02 -7.06 -11.38
N MET A 210 0.29 -8.15 -12.11
CA MET A 210 1.58 -8.82 -12.10
C MET A 210 2.69 -7.99 -12.76
N ASN A 211 2.39 -7.06 -13.66
CA ASN A 211 3.39 -6.15 -14.21
C ASN A 211 3.90 -5.21 -13.10
N THR A 212 2.99 -4.63 -12.33
CA THR A 212 3.34 -3.83 -11.15
C THR A 212 4.11 -4.67 -10.13
N ALA A 213 3.62 -5.89 -9.81
CA ALA A 213 4.24 -6.77 -8.82
C ALA A 213 5.65 -7.25 -9.18
N LYS A 214 6.01 -7.27 -10.45
CA LYS A 214 7.35 -7.63 -10.93
C LYS A 214 8.27 -6.42 -11.13
N LYS A 215 7.72 -5.22 -11.35
CA LYS A 215 8.51 -4.05 -11.74
C LYS A 215 9.03 -3.24 -10.57
N ILE A 216 8.23 -3.03 -9.54
CA ILE A 216 8.50 -2.01 -8.53
C ILE A 216 9.12 -2.50 -7.22
N PRO A 217 8.93 -3.77 -6.75
CA PRO A 217 9.33 -4.15 -5.41
C PRO A 217 10.79 -4.53 -5.27
N ASP A 218 11.31 -4.33 -4.04
CA ASP A 218 12.47 -5.06 -3.54
C ASP A 218 12.08 -6.44 -3.02
N ARG A 219 10.83 -6.56 -2.52
CA ARG A 219 10.32 -7.76 -1.87
C ARG A 219 8.85 -7.94 -2.19
N VAL A 220 8.47 -9.16 -2.51
CA VAL A 220 7.08 -9.57 -2.77
C VAL A 220 6.62 -10.49 -1.67
N ILE A 221 5.42 -10.26 -1.16
CA ILE A 221 4.76 -11.11 -0.16
C ILE A 221 3.43 -11.56 -0.74
N MET A 222 3.17 -12.86 -0.72
CA MET A 222 1.90 -13.41 -1.16
C MET A 222 1.09 -13.96 0.01
N LEU A 223 -0.14 -13.44 0.11
CA LEU A 223 -1.13 -13.91 1.08
C LEU A 223 -2.11 -14.87 0.43
N LEU A 224 -2.42 -15.97 1.15
CA LEU A 224 -3.52 -16.87 0.80
C LEU A 224 -4.76 -16.55 1.66
N PRO A 225 -6.00 -16.72 1.17
CA PRO A 225 -7.20 -16.57 2.00
C PRO A 225 -7.15 -17.51 3.20
N ALA A 226 -7.45 -17.00 4.40
CA ALA A 226 -7.40 -17.79 5.64
C ALA A 226 -8.29 -19.05 5.62
N THR A 227 -9.34 -19.04 4.79
CA THR A 227 -10.26 -20.18 4.59
C THR A 227 -9.67 -21.32 3.77
N ARG A 228 -8.53 -21.11 3.11
CA ARG A 228 -7.84 -22.10 2.27
C ARG A 228 -6.58 -22.66 2.91
N LEU A 229 -6.29 -22.25 4.13
CA LEU A 229 -5.10 -22.67 4.86
C LEU A 229 -5.38 -23.94 5.66
N GLU A 230 -4.44 -24.85 5.64
CA GLU A 230 -4.40 -25.94 6.60
C GLU A 230 -4.27 -25.40 8.04
N PRO A 231 -4.61 -26.20 9.07
CA PRO A 231 -4.62 -25.74 10.47
C PRO A 231 -3.34 -25.03 10.93
N ASP A 232 -2.17 -25.55 10.57
CA ASP A 232 -0.85 -25.07 11.02
C ASP A 232 -0.10 -24.30 9.92
N GLU A 233 -0.75 -23.97 8.81
CA GLU A 233 -0.13 -23.30 7.68
C GLU A 233 -0.08 -21.77 7.87
N ASN A 234 1.03 -21.16 7.46
CA ASN A 234 1.19 -19.71 7.44
C ASN A 234 0.34 -19.08 6.33
N GLN A 235 -0.26 -17.95 6.63
CA GLN A 235 -1.02 -17.20 5.62
C GLN A 235 -0.13 -16.49 4.59
N ILE A 236 1.10 -16.14 4.97
CA ILE A 236 2.13 -15.71 4.03
C ILE A 236 2.73 -16.98 3.42
N ILE A 237 2.36 -17.29 2.18
CA ILE A 237 2.83 -18.49 1.46
C ILE A 237 4.06 -18.22 0.60
N PHE A 238 4.39 -16.95 0.39
CA PHE A 238 5.62 -16.51 -0.26
C PHE A 238 6.09 -15.19 0.34
N ASP A 239 7.39 -15.08 0.52
CA ASP A 239 8.09 -13.90 1.01
C ASP A 239 9.51 -13.91 0.46
N GLY A 240 9.81 -13.03 -0.51
CA GLY A 240 11.10 -13.03 -1.20
C GLY A 240 11.19 -11.99 -2.32
N SER A 241 12.27 -12.03 -3.07
CA SER A 241 12.52 -11.19 -4.23
C SER A 241 11.71 -11.63 -5.47
N VAL A 242 11.64 -10.76 -6.49
CA VAL A 242 10.97 -11.10 -7.77
C VAL A 242 11.59 -12.32 -8.45
N PRO A 243 12.93 -12.49 -8.54
CA PRO A 243 13.51 -13.71 -9.09
C PRO A 243 13.12 -14.98 -8.32
N GLU A 244 13.06 -14.90 -6.98
CA GLU A 244 12.60 -16.03 -6.15
C GLU A 244 11.13 -16.35 -6.38
N LEU A 245 10.29 -15.34 -6.59
CA LEU A 245 8.87 -15.51 -6.93
C LEU A 245 8.69 -16.30 -8.22
N GLU A 246 9.44 -15.95 -9.25
CA GLU A 246 9.36 -16.62 -10.56
C GLU A 246 9.80 -18.08 -10.52
N HIS A 247 10.72 -18.43 -9.60
CA HIS A 247 11.23 -19.78 -9.40
C HIS A 247 10.62 -20.52 -8.20
N CYS A 248 9.58 -19.96 -7.57
CA CYS A 248 8.92 -20.56 -6.43
C CYS A 248 8.32 -21.92 -6.81
N ARG A 249 8.50 -22.93 -5.94
CA ARG A 249 7.99 -24.30 -6.16
C ARG A 249 6.57 -24.51 -5.68
N ASP A 250 6.02 -23.59 -4.87
CA ASP A 250 4.63 -23.68 -4.42
C ASP A 250 3.70 -23.50 -5.63
N ARG A 251 2.89 -24.52 -5.89
CA ARG A 251 1.97 -24.56 -7.02
C ARG A 251 0.94 -23.43 -6.96
N ARG A 252 0.50 -23.02 -5.78
CA ARG A 252 -0.48 -21.93 -5.60
C ARG A 252 0.11 -20.58 -6.00
N VAL A 253 1.39 -20.38 -5.66
CA VAL A 253 2.15 -19.19 -6.09
C VAL A 253 2.26 -19.16 -7.61
N GLN A 254 2.68 -20.28 -8.23
CA GLN A 254 2.81 -20.38 -9.68
C GLN A 254 1.48 -20.16 -10.42
N GLN A 255 0.40 -20.76 -9.92
CA GLN A 255 -0.94 -20.56 -10.49
C GLN A 255 -1.37 -19.09 -10.43
N PHE A 256 -1.10 -18.41 -9.32
CA PHE A 256 -1.46 -17.00 -9.17
C PHE A 256 -0.67 -16.11 -10.12
N ILE A 257 0.66 -16.26 -10.19
CA ILE A 257 1.52 -15.39 -11.03
C ILE A 257 1.31 -15.61 -12.53
N ASN A 258 0.86 -16.81 -12.93
CA ASN A 258 0.56 -17.17 -14.32
C ASN A 258 -0.92 -16.92 -14.71
N GLY A 259 -1.77 -16.53 -13.75
CA GLY A 259 -3.20 -16.34 -13.99
C GLY A 259 -3.97 -17.63 -14.27
N GLU A 260 -3.50 -18.76 -13.75
CA GLU A 260 -4.11 -20.06 -13.95
C GLU A 260 -5.22 -20.33 -12.92
N ALA A 261 -6.41 -20.69 -13.38
CA ALA A 261 -7.55 -20.97 -12.49
C ALA A 261 -7.31 -22.17 -11.56
N GLY A 262 -6.49 -23.14 -11.98
CA GLY A 262 -6.06 -24.28 -11.18
C GLY A 262 -7.18 -25.00 -10.42
N GLU A 263 -6.97 -25.23 -9.13
CA GLU A 263 -7.91 -25.92 -8.24
C GLU A 263 -9.19 -25.09 -7.96
N ARG A 264 -9.18 -23.80 -8.23
CA ARG A 264 -10.33 -22.90 -8.04
C ARG A 264 -11.57 -23.36 -8.82
N LEU A 265 -11.38 -23.96 -10.01
CA LEU A 265 -12.48 -24.53 -10.80
C LEU A 265 -13.12 -25.74 -10.10
N MET A 266 -12.34 -26.55 -9.37
CA MET A 266 -12.88 -27.67 -8.61
C MET A 266 -13.62 -27.22 -7.35
N GLU A 267 -13.08 -26.21 -6.63
CA GLU A 267 -13.73 -25.60 -5.46
C GLU A 267 -15.12 -25.02 -5.80
N LEU A 268 -15.23 -24.33 -6.95
CA LEU A 268 -16.51 -23.78 -7.42
C LEU A 268 -17.53 -24.87 -7.75
N ARG A 269 -17.10 -26.04 -8.26
CA ARG A 269 -17.98 -27.17 -8.54
C ARG A 269 -18.47 -27.84 -7.26
N THR A 270 -17.62 -28.02 -6.25
CA THR A 270 -17.99 -28.62 -4.96
C THR A 270 -18.93 -27.71 -4.16
N ALA A 271 -18.73 -26.38 -4.19
CA ALA A 271 -19.62 -25.44 -3.55
C ALA A 271 -21.06 -25.44 -4.10
N GLN A 272 -21.23 -25.76 -5.41
CA GLN A 272 -22.55 -25.88 -6.04
C GLN A 272 -23.31 -27.16 -5.68
N HIS A 273 -22.62 -28.17 -5.12
CA HIS A 273 -23.25 -29.43 -4.72
C HIS A 273 -23.54 -29.51 -3.23
N SER A 274 -23.26 -28.43 -2.48
CA SER A 274 -23.45 -28.35 -1.02
C SER A 274 -24.61 -27.40 -0.61
N VAL A 275 -25.48 -27.03 -1.56
CA VAL A 275 -26.70 -26.20 -1.33
C VAL A 275 -27.93 -27.07 -1.45
#